data_7853fae85bc57b407b05ead900dcd784
#
_entry.id   7853fae85bc57b407b05ead900dcd784
#
_cell.length_a   1.000
_cell.length_b   1.000
_cell.length_c   1.000
_cell.angle_alpha   90.00
_cell.angle_beta   90.00
_cell.angle_gamma   90.00
#
_symmetry.space_group_name_H-M   'P 1'
#
loop_
_entity.id
_entity.type
_entity.pdbx_description
1 polymer ?
#
loop_
_entity_poly.entity_id
_entity_poly.type
_entity_poly.pdbx_seq_one_letter_code
_entity_poly.pdbx_strand_id
1 'polypeptide(L)'
;MANTMSRGARVLATLNHRPVDRCALLEQLSYNPRVIADWTGKPIQGFDYTVDDICTVIRQTCDLVMPPVAPRGTQRVEHDGFVTQHDNWTSWHVRRPFGDAEGAAAWLRRRTAGMQAAPFDATRARDEYRRSMAELQSKIGDTVILNFSWTGFSASFDAMGLEIFTFFQLDYPEVLKEHMETSTACELRRIHAVADPALSPVILIPEDFATKQGPIFPPDFLCEYHYPYVAKLAAAWHEHGVTALYHSDGNWKKAIPDLRACGVDGFYCLEPNCGMDIVELKNAWPQMVWAGGVDGVDLMERGTPAQVKAEVRRHIRETQALETGGMFVASSSEINPPIPPENFRAMVEAAREGRSRRQT
;
A
#
# COMPACT_ATOMS: atom_id res chain seq x y z
N MET A 1 -12.66 -31.86 -11.93
CA MET A 1 -11.53 -30.94 -11.69
C MET A 1 -12.13 -29.68 -11.05
N ALA A 2 -11.65 -29.26 -9.89
CA ALA A 2 -12.10 -27.99 -9.34
C ALA A 2 -11.67 -26.88 -10.32
N ASN A 3 -12.61 -26.02 -10.68
CA ASN A 3 -12.35 -24.92 -11.61
C ASN A 3 -11.38 -23.93 -10.91
N THR A 4 -10.11 -23.98 -11.27
CA THR A 4 -9.08 -23.10 -10.68
C THR A 4 -9.26 -21.71 -11.27
N MET A 5 -9.53 -20.71 -10.42
CA MET A 5 -9.67 -19.32 -10.84
C MET A 5 -8.33 -18.77 -11.35
N SER A 6 -8.34 -17.90 -12.38
CA SER A 6 -7.19 -17.05 -12.71
C SER A 6 -6.93 -16.07 -11.56
N ARG A 7 -5.75 -15.48 -11.52
CA ARG A 7 -5.42 -14.48 -10.48
C ARG A 7 -6.35 -13.27 -10.55
N GLY A 8 -6.57 -12.73 -11.75
CA GLY A 8 -7.51 -11.62 -11.93
C GLY A 8 -8.93 -11.96 -11.48
N ALA A 9 -9.45 -13.16 -11.82
CA ALA A 9 -10.76 -13.58 -11.36
C ALA A 9 -10.83 -13.74 -9.84
N ARG A 10 -9.78 -14.25 -9.21
CA ARG A 10 -9.68 -14.39 -7.74
C ARG A 10 -9.61 -13.03 -7.05
N VAL A 11 -8.79 -12.10 -7.55
CA VAL A 11 -8.71 -10.73 -7.02
C VAL A 11 -10.08 -10.05 -7.11
N LEU A 12 -10.73 -10.07 -8.28
CA LEU A 12 -12.06 -9.50 -8.45
C LEU A 12 -13.12 -10.15 -7.57
N ALA A 13 -13.07 -11.48 -7.39
CA ALA A 13 -13.98 -12.17 -6.49
C ALA A 13 -13.73 -11.74 -5.02
N THR A 14 -12.47 -11.61 -4.61
CA THR A 14 -12.08 -11.12 -3.28
C THR A 14 -12.58 -9.71 -3.05
N LEU A 15 -12.34 -8.77 -3.97
CA LEU A 15 -12.78 -7.38 -3.88
C LEU A 15 -14.30 -7.26 -3.81
N ASN A 16 -15.02 -8.15 -4.49
CA ASN A 16 -16.49 -8.16 -4.55
C ASN A 16 -17.15 -9.08 -3.52
N HIS A 17 -16.44 -9.50 -2.48
CA HIS A 17 -16.98 -10.36 -1.40
C HIS A 17 -17.64 -11.64 -1.93
N ARG A 18 -17.01 -12.28 -2.93
CA ARG A 18 -17.49 -13.53 -3.54
C ARG A 18 -16.60 -14.71 -3.15
N PRO A 19 -17.15 -15.93 -3.14
CA PRO A 19 -16.38 -17.13 -2.87
C PRO A 19 -15.18 -17.28 -3.80
N VAL A 20 -14.05 -17.74 -3.24
CA VAL A 20 -12.81 -18.01 -3.97
C VAL A 20 -12.36 -19.46 -3.83
N ASP A 21 -11.58 -19.94 -4.77
CA ASP A 21 -11.00 -21.30 -4.75
C ASP A 21 -9.90 -21.45 -3.69
N ARG A 22 -9.13 -20.39 -3.44
CA ARG A 22 -8.15 -20.20 -2.38
C ARG A 22 -8.06 -18.73 -2.01
N CYS A 23 -7.44 -18.40 -0.89
CA CYS A 23 -7.26 -17.01 -0.52
C CYS A 23 -6.28 -16.31 -1.49
N ALA A 24 -6.60 -15.08 -1.88
CA ALA A 24 -5.72 -14.27 -2.71
C ALA A 24 -4.56 -13.72 -1.88
N LEU A 25 -3.37 -13.65 -2.47
CA LEU A 25 -2.16 -13.15 -1.84
C LEU A 25 -1.77 -11.80 -2.45
N LEU A 26 -1.61 -10.80 -1.58
CA LEU A 26 -1.08 -9.47 -1.89
C LEU A 26 0.30 -9.32 -1.24
N GLU A 27 1.29 -8.77 -1.95
CA GLU A 27 2.58 -8.44 -1.35
C GLU A 27 3.31 -7.29 -2.04
N GLN A 28 4.30 -6.76 -1.30
CA GLN A 28 5.36 -5.89 -1.77
C GLN A 28 6.70 -6.62 -1.65
N LEU A 29 7.35 -6.92 -2.79
CA LEU A 29 8.46 -7.88 -2.88
C LEU A 29 9.81 -7.28 -3.27
N SER A 30 9.95 -5.95 -3.25
CA SER A 30 11.11 -5.28 -3.83
C SER A 30 12.41 -5.39 -3.03
N TYR A 31 12.38 -5.80 -1.76
CA TYR A 31 13.44 -5.43 -0.83
C TYR A 31 14.26 -6.59 -0.23
N ASN A 32 13.81 -7.83 -0.35
CA ASN A 32 14.47 -8.96 0.28
C ASN A 32 15.32 -9.78 -0.71
N PRO A 33 16.65 -9.57 -0.75
CA PRO A 33 17.52 -10.27 -1.69
C PRO A 33 17.55 -11.79 -1.47
N ARG A 34 17.37 -12.26 -0.21
CA ARG A 34 17.35 -13.70 0.10
C ARG A 34 16.10 -14.39 -0.45
N VAL A 35 14.95 -13.74 -0.32
CA VAL A 35 13.70 -14.23 -0.90
C VAL A 35 13.81 -14.23 -2.43
N ILE A 36 14.36 -13.18 -3.02
CA ILE A 36 14.55 -13.12 -4.48
C ILE A 36 15.51 -14.22 -4.95
N ALA A 37 16.63 -14.42 -4.25
CA ALA A 37 17.58 -15.50 -4.55
C ALA A 37 16.92 -16.91 -4.47
N ASP A 38 16.16 -17.16 -3.41
CA ASP A 38 15.49 -18.43 -3.15
C ASP A 38 14.47 -18.79 -4.25
N TRP A 39 13.68 -17.80 -4.70
CA TRP A 39 12.63 -18.04 -5.71
C TRP A 39 13.16 -18.00 -7.16
N THR A 40 14.26 -17.29 -7.42
CA THR A 40 14.87 -17.22 -8.76
C THR A 40 15.93 -18.30 -8.99
N GLY A 41 16.47 -18.87 -7.92
CA GLY A 41 17.62 -19.77 -7.96
C GLY A 41 18.93 -19.08 -8.30
N LYS A 42 18.97 -17.73 -8.28
CA LYS A 42 20.17 -16.94 -8.60
C LYS A 42 20.99 -16.66 -7.33
N PRO A 43 22.32 -16.71 -7.40
CA PRO A 43 23.19 -16.23 -6.32
C PRO A 43 23.16 -14.70 -6.30
N ILE A 44 22.41 -14.11 -5.35
CA ILE A 44 22.29 -12.66 -5.17
C ILE A 44 23.17 -12.24 -3.99
N GLN A 45 23.99 -11.21 -4.20
CA GLN A 45 24.81 -10.59 -3.16
C GLN A 45 24.40 -9.12 -2.98
N GLY A 46 24.03 -8.73 -1.75
CA GLY A 46 23.58 -7.37 -1.46
C GLY A 46 22.41 -6.93 -2.33
N PHE A 47 22.63 -5.93 -3.18
CA PHE A 47 21.61 -5.35 -4.07
C PHE A 47 21.74 -5.77 -5.53
N ASP A 48 22.50 -6.82 -5.82
CA ASP A 48 22.73 -7.30 -7.19
C ASP A 48 21.56 -8.16 -7.69
N TYR A 49 20.39 -7.53 -7.77
CA TYR A 49 19.18 -8.08 -8.38
C TYR A 49 18.42 -6.98 -9.14
N THR A 50 17.59 -7.39 -10.04
CA THR A 50 16.89 -6.51 -10.97
C THR A 50 15.36 -6.51 -10.73
N VAL A 51 14.65 -5.56 -11.33
CA VAL A 51 13.17 -5.58 -11.37
C VAL A 51 12.65 -6.87 -12.02
N ASP A 52 13.35 -7.43 -13.00
CA ASP A 52 12.95 -8.68 -13.67
C ASP A 52 13.07 -9.90 -12.74
N ASP A 53 14.05 -9.88 -11.82
CA ASP A 53 14.17 -10.88 -10.77
C ASP A 53 12.99 -10.80 -9.79
N ILE A 54 12.63 -9.59 -9.37
CA ILE A 54 11.44 -9.34 -8.53
C ILE A 54 10.17 -9.81 -9.26
N CYS A 55 10.01 -9.46 -10.55
CA CYS A 55 8.88 -9.89 -11.36
C CYS A 55 8.80 -11.43 -11.48
N THR A 56 9.93 -12.12 -11.43
CA THR A 56 9.96 -13.60 -11.42
C THR A 56 9.36 -14.15 -10.13
N VAL A 57 9.66 -13.55 -8.96
CA VAL A 57 9.03 -13.93 -7.69
C VAL A 57 7.53 -13.61 -7.70
N ILE A 58 7.15 -12.44 -8.17
CA ILE A 58 5.76 -12.01 -8.29
C ILE A 58 4.95 -13.02 -9.10
N ARG A 59 5.43 -13.40 -10.28
CA ARG A 59 4.78 -14.42 -11.13
C ARG A 59 4.58 -15.75 -10.44
N GLN A 60 5.45 -16.10 -9.52
CA GLN A 60 5.38 -17.38 -8.81
C GLN A 60 4.52 -17.31 -7.56
N THR A 61 4.23 -16.11 -7.00
CA THR A 61 3.65 -16.00 -5.66
C THR A 61 2.34 -15.24 -5.59
N CYS A 62 2.26 -14.03 -6.12
CA CYS A 62 1.19 -13.08 -5.85
C CYS A 62 -0.01 -13.19 -6.80
N ASP A 63 -1.19 -12.90 -6.28
CA ASP A 63 -2.40 -12.61 -7.07
C ASP A 63 -2.56 -11.11 -7.33
N LEU A 64 -2.20 -10.29 -6.34
CA LEU A 64 -2.19 -8.83 -6.36
C LEU A 64 -0.81 -8.35 -5.88
N VAL A 65 -0.25 -7.32 -6.50
CA VAL A 65 1.09 -6.84 -6.15
C VAL A 65 1.21 -5.33 -6.30
N MET A 66 1.95 -4.71 -5.40
CA MET A 66 2.44 -3.33 -5.61
C MET A 66 3.51 -3.32 -6.69
N PRO A 67 3.58 -2.27 -7.55
CA PRO A 67 4.61 -2.16 -8.58
C PRO A 67 6.01 -2.34 -7.98
N PRO A 68 6.83 -3.23 -8.54
CA PRO A 68 8.17 -3.45 -8.03
C PRO A 68 9.07 -2.23 -8.29
N VAL A 69 9.94 -1.93 -7.34
CA VAL A 69 10.95 -0.88 -7.45
C VAL A 69 12.35 -1.48 -7.54
N ALA A 70 13.22 -0.85 -8.32
CA ALA A 70 14.61 -1.26 -8.40
C ALA A 70 15.32 -1.09 -7.05
N PRO A 71 16.24 -2.02 -6.67
CA PRO A 71 17.03 -1.86 -5.46
C PRO A 71 17.86 -0.58 -5.53
N ARG A 72 17.87 0.18 -4.45
CA ARG A 72 18.57 1.47 -4.40
C ARG A 72 19.95 1.41 -3.74
N GLY A 73 20.16 0.41 -2.93
CA GLY A 73 21.34 0.34 -2.08
C GLY A 73 21.37 1.43 -1.01
N THR A 74 22.49 1.51 -0.29
CA THR A 74 22.72 2.59 0.68
C THR A 74 23.32 3.80 -0.03
N GLN A 75 22.59 4.92 -0.08
CA GLN A 75 23.04 6.14 -0.76
C GLN A 75 22.43 7.41 -0.17
N ARG A 76 23.08 8.53 -0.36
CA ARG A 76 22.54 9.86 -0.09
C ARG A 76 22.20 10.56 -1.39
N VAL A 77 21.00 11.15 -1.43
CA VAL A 77 20.54 11.93 -2.59
C VAL A 77 20.20 13.33 -2.12
N GLU A 78 20.69 14.33 -2.84
CA GLU A 78 20.32 15.73 -2.62
C GLU A 78 19.35 16.15 -3.73
N HIS A 79 18.16 16.63 -3.32
CA HIS A 79 17.16 17.12 -4.23
C HIS A 79 16.32 18.22 -3.55
N ASP A 80 16.12 19.35 -4.23
CA ASP A 80 15.34 20.51 -3.74
C ASP A 80 15.74 20.96 -2.32
N GLY A 81 17.07 20.91 -2.05
CA GLY A 81 17.65 21.28 -0.75
C GLY A 81 17.48 20.24 0.36
N PHE A 82 16.75 19.15 0.12
CA PHE A 82 16.71 17.99 1.02
C PHE A 82 17.93 17.11 0.79
N VAL A 83 18.50 16.59 1.86
CA VAL A 83 19.43 15.45 1.79
C VAL A 83 18.70 14.24 2.37
N THR A 84 18.44 13.27 1.53
CA THR A 84 17.77 12.02 1.92
C THR A 84 18.77 10.88 1.96
N GLN A 85 18.82 10.18 3.09
CA GLN A 85 19.52 8.91 3.21
C GLN A 85 18.55 7.81 2.78
N HIS A 86 18.98 6.99 1.83
CA HIS A 86 18.30 5.74 1.47
C HIS A 86 19.10 4.56 2.04
N ASP A 87 18.38 3.59 2.56
CA ASP A 87 18.95 2.32 3.00
C ASP A 87 18.00 1.18 2.60
N ASN A 88 18.18 0.69 1.38
CA ASN A 88 17.37 -0.31 0.71
C ASN A 88 15.85 -0.04 0.74
N TRP A 89 15.13 -0.50 1.77
CA TRP A 89 13.66 -0.38 1.88
C TRP A 89 13.19 0.86 2.65
N THR A 90 14.10 1.56 3.32
CA THR A 90 13.75 2.74 4.12
C THR A 90 14.49 3.98 3.65
N SER A 91 13.95 5.15 3.96
CA SER A 91 14.61 6.42 3.69
C SER A 91 14.17 7.47 4.70
N TRP A 92 15.06 8.43 4.99
CA TRP A 92 14.76 9.56 5.88
C TRP A 92 15.52 10.81 5.48
N HIS A 93 14.97 11.97 5.81
CA HIS A 93 15.63 13.25 5.57
C HIS A 93 16.69 13.53 6.64
N VAL A 94 17.96 13.58 6.22
CA VAL A 94 19.10 13.94 7.06
C VAL A 94 19.22 15.47 7.19
N ARG A 95 18.80 16.20 6.13
CA ARG A 95 18.77 17.65 6.09
C ARG A 95 17.51 18.10 5.33
N ARG A 96 16.91 19.16 5.82
CA ARG A 96 15.79 19.86 5.18
C ARG A 96 16.23 21.24 4.70
N PRO A 97 15.60 21.85 3.68
CA PRO A 97 15.91 23.21 3.20
C PRO A 97 15.39 24.32 4.11
N PHE A 98 14.81 23.99 5.24
CA PHE A 98 14.24 24.91 6.25
C PHE A 98 14.48 24.35 7.66
N GLY A 99 14.48 25.23 8.65
CA GLY A 99 14.70 24.88 10.05
C GLY A 99 13.52 25.20 10.98
N ASP A 100 12.46 25.83 10.47
CA ASP A 100 11.31 26.27 11.24
C ASP A 100 10.01 26.28 10.41
N ALA A 101 8.90 26.65 11.04
CA ALA A 101 7.57 26.70 10.44
C ALA A 101 7.46 27.75 9.33
N GLU A 102 8.12 28.90 9.46
CA GLU A 102 8.09 29.96 8.45
C GLU A 102 8.81 29.51 7.17
N GLY A 103 10.00 28.92 7.31
CA GLY A 103 10.75 28.35 6.19
C GLY A 103 10.01 27.20 5.52
N ALA A 104 9.34 26.34 6.30
CA ALA A 104 8.48 25.26 5.80
C ALA A 104 7.28 25.82 5.01
N ALA A 105 6.62 26.87 5.51
CA ALA A 105 5.52 27.54 4.83
C ALA A 105 5.99 28.16 3.50
N ALA A 106 7.13 28.83 3.48
CA ALA A 106 7.70 29.38 2.25
C ALA A 106 8.05 28.29 1.23
N TRP A 107 8.58 27.16 1.67
CA TRP A 107 8.85 26.00 0.82
C TRP A 107 7.54 25.41 0.26
N LEU A 108 6.53 25.19 1.09
CA LEU A 108 5.26 24.59 0.66
C LEU A 108 4.51 25.51 -0.32
N ARG A 109 4.52 26.84 -0.11
CA ARG A 109 3.95 27.80 -1.07
C ARG A 109 4.62 27.71 -2.45
N ARG A 110 5.96 27.63 -2.50
CA ARG A 110 6.67 27.46 -3.78
C ARG A 110 6.30 26.15 -4.48
N ARG A 111 6.23 25.05 -3.72
CA ARG A 111 5.83 23.74 -4.24
C ARG A 111 4.40 23.78 -4.79
N THR A 112 3.46 24.36 -4.05
CA THR A 112 2.06 24.53 -4.45
C THR A 112 1.94 25.36 -5.72
N ALA A 113 2.61 26.50 -5.78
CA ALA A 113 2.65 27.33 -6.99
C ALA A 113 3.23 26.59 -8.20
N GLY A 114 4.28 25.79 -8.00
CA GLY A 114 4.83 24.92 -9.06
C GLY A 114 3.83 23.89 -9.58
N MET A 115 3.06 23.27 -8.68
CA MET A 115 2.00 22.32 -9.07
C MET A 115 0.85 23.01 -9.83
N GLN A 116 0.46 24.22 -9.43
CA GLN A 116 -0.58 25.01 -10.11
C GLN A 116 -0.14 25.43 -11.51
N ALA A 117 1.13 25.81 -11.67
CA ALA A 117 1.69 26.24 -12.95
C ALA A 117 2.04 25.09 -13.91
N ALA A 118 2.13 23.85 -13.41
CA ALA A 118 2.54 22.70 -14.21
C ALA A 118 1.47 22.37 -15.29
N PRO A 119 1.84 22.33 -16.58
CA PRO A 119 0.91 21.92 -17.62
C PRO A 119 0.53 20.45 -17.44
N PHE A 120 -0.72 20.12 -17.71
CA PHE A 120 -1.21 18.76 -17.68
C PHE A 120 -1.82 18.36 -19.03
N ASP A 121 -1.24 17.36 -19.65
CA ASP A 121 -1.77 16.75 -20.87
C ASP A 121 -2.37 15.37 -20.54
N ALA A 122 -3.69 15.28 -20.55
CA ALA A 122 -4.43 14.07 -20.21
C ALA A 122 -4.17 12.92 -21.19
N THR A 123 -3.99 13.21 -22.48
CA THR A 123 -3.71 12.19 -23.49
C THR A 123 -2.33 11.58 -23.26
N ARG A 124 -1.33 12.42 -23.10
CA ARG A 124 0.03 12.00 -22.80
C ARG A 124 0.09 11.20 -21.48
N ALA A 125 -0.54 11.67 -20.41
CA ALA A 125 -0.60 10.98 -19.13
C ALA A 125 -1.22 9.58 -19.27
N ARG A 126 -2.32 9.45 -20.02
CA ARG A 126 -2.98 8.17 -20.29
C ARG A 126 -2.08 7.22 -21.09
N ASP A 127 -1.43 7.71 -22.14
CA ASP A 127 -0.59 6.88 -23.00
C ASP A 127 0.67 6.39 -22.27
N GLU A 128 1.28 7.24 -21.46
CA GLU A 128 2.42 6.89 -20.61
C GLU A 128 2.01 5.85 -19.55
N TYR A 129 0.87 6.06 -18.89
CA TYR A 129 0.34 5.10 -17.91
C TYR A 129 0.05 3.75 -18.54
N ARG A 130 -0.67 3.70 -19.66
CA ARG A 130 -0.98 2.45 -20.36
C ARG A 130 0.27 1.70 -20.81
N ARG A 131 1.27 2.42 -21.29
CA ARG A 131 2.56 1.83 -21.68
C ARG A 131 3.28 1.22 -20.48
N SER A 132 3.38 1.96 -19.39
CA SER A 132 3.99 1.47 -18.15
C SER A 132 3.28 0.24 -17.60
N MET A 133 1.93 0.26 -17.58
CA MET A 133 1.12 -0.88 -17.14
C MET A 133 1.32 -2.10 -18.03
N ALA A 134 1.31 -1.93 -19.36
CA ALA A 134 1.52 -3.02 -20.30
C ALA A 134 2.94 -3.63 -20.19
N GLU A 135 3.94 -2.79 -20.01
CA GLU A 135 5.32 -3.23 -19.79
C GLU A 135 5.43 -4.07 -18.51
N LEU A 136 4.92 -3.58 -17.39
CA LEU A 136 4.93 -4.32 -16.14
C LEU A 136 4.12 -5.61 -16.25
N GLN A 137 2.91 -5.56 -16.84
CA GLN A 137 2.05 -6.72 -17.02
C GLN A 137 2.73 -7.83 -17.84
N SER A 138 3.51 -7.46 -18.86
CA SER A 138 4.28 -8.42 -19.65
C SER A 138 5.31 -9.18 -18.83
N LYS A 139 5.81 -8.58 -17.74
CA LYS A 139 6.81 -9.17 -16.84
C LYS A 139 6.20 -9.99 -15.72
N ILE A 140 5.01 -9.67 -15.25
CA ILE A 140 4.36 -10.34 -14.10
C ILE A 140 3.25 -11.32 -14.46
N GLY A 141 2.97 -11.52 -15.75
CA GLY A 141 1.93 -12.45 -16.23
C GLY A 141 0.53 -11.98 -15.90
N ASP A 142 -0.32 -12.82 -15.31
CA ASP A 142 -1.72 -12.52 -14.94
C ASP A 142 -1.88 -11.97 -13.49
N THR A 143 -0.78 -11.62 -12.82
CA THR A 143 -0.84 -10.95 -11.51
C THR A 143 -1.44 -9.54 -11.66
N VAL A 144 -2.40 -9.19 -10.82
CA VAL A 144 -3.05 -7.87 -10.83
C VAL A 144 -2.12 -6.82 -10.19
N ILE A 145 -2.09 -5.62 -10.75
CA ILE A 145 -1.28 -4.52 -10.24
C ILE A 145 -2.13 -3.65 -9.31
N LEU A 146 -1.63 -3.39 -8.10
CA LEU A 146 -2.18 -2.44 -7.14
C LEU A 146 -1.43 -1.11 -7.25
N ASN A 147 -1.99 -0.15 -7.96
CA ASN A 147 -1.41 1.17 -8.09
C ASN A 147 -1.74 2.10 -6.93
N PHE A 148 -1.19 3.31 -6.96
CA PHE A 148 -1.29 4.29 -5.88
C PHE A 148 -2.00 5.57 -6.31
N SER A 149 -2.59 6.23 -5.31
CA SER A 149 -3.18 7.56 -5.41
C SER A 149 -2.92 8.31 -4.11
N TRP A 150 -2.48 9.56 -4.15
CA TRP A 150 -2.05 10.30 -2.95
C TRP A 150 -2.82 11.60 -2.79
N THR A 151 -3.21 11.90 -1.54
CA THR A 151 -3.72 13.24 -1.19
C THR A 151 -2.57 14.25 -1.05
N GLY A 152 -1.39 13.79 -0.65
CA GLY A 152 -0.23 14.59 -0.30
C GLY A 152 -0.13 14.92 1.18
N PHE A 153 -1.03 14.39 2.01
CA PHE A 153 -1.07 14.66 3.45
C PHE A 153 0.19 14.15 4.17
N SER A 154 0.44 12.84 4.11
CA SER A 154 1.62 12.26 4.78
C SER A 154 2.93 12.80 4.23
N ALA A 155 3.01 13.03 2.91
CA ALA A 155 4.18 13.63 2.29
C ALA A 155 4.49 15.04 2.82
N SER A 156 3.47 15.80 3.26
CA SER A 156 3.66 17.15 3.79
C SER A 156 4.30 17.12 5.17
N PHE A 157 3.81 16.30 6.09
CA PHE A 157 4.40 16.23 7.43
C PHE A 157 5.72 15.45 7.46
N ASP A 158 5.90 14.45 6.59
CA ASP A 158 7.18 13.75 6.44
C ASP A 158 8.29 14.70 5.96
N ALA A 159 7.99 15.55 4.97
CA ALA A 159 8.94 16.53 4.49
C ALA A 159 9.36 17.50 5.59
N MET A 160 8.44 17.92 6.45
CA MET A 160 8.71 18.87 7.53
C MET A 160 9.28 18.19 8.79
N GLY A 161 8.90 16.95 9.06
CA GLY A 161 9.05 16.29 10.34
C GLY A 161 8.02 16.78 11.35
N LEU A 162 7.66 15.92 12.31
CA LEU A 162 6.56 16.18 13.24
C LEU A 162 6.72 17.46 14.05
N GLU A 163 7.95 17.79 14.48
CA GLU A 163 8.20 18.99 15.27
C GLU A 163 7.87 20.27 14.50
N ILE A 164 8.45 20.46 13.32
CA ILE A 164 8.20 21.64 12.48
C ILE A 164 6.73 21.65 12.03
N PHE A 165 6.17 20.50 11.64
CA PHE A 165 4.79 20.40 11.19
C PHE A 165 3.80 20.80 12.28
N THR A 166 4.09 20.48 13.55
CA THR A 166 3.22 20.86 14.69
C THR A 166 3.07 22.38 14.81
N PHE A 167 4.16 23.14 14.68
CA PHE A 167 4.08 24.61 14.67
C PHE A 167 3.51 25.15 13.36
N PHE A 168 3.93 24.57 12.23
CA PHE A 168 3.46 24.98 10.91
C PHE A 168 1.94 24.91 10.77
N GLN A 169 1.30 23.81 11.22
CA GLN A 169 -0.16 23.66 11.12
C GLN A 169 -0.94 24.69 11.95
N LEU A 170 -0.33 25.20 13.02
CA LEU A 170 -0.94 26.21 13.89
C LEU A 170 -0.76 27.62 13.34
N ASP A 171 0.43 27.92 12.80
CA ASP A 171 0.82 29.26 12.38
C ASP A 171 0.44 29.54 10.90
N TYR A 172 0.35 28.49 10.06
CA TYR A 172 0.11 28.60 8.61
C TYR A 172 -0.95 27.63 8.10
N PRO A 173 -2.12 27.48 8.76
CA PRO A 173 -3.14 26.49 8.37
C PRO A 173 -3.66 26.72 6.94
N GLU A 174 -3.72 27.99 6.48
CA GLU A 174 -4.16 28.33 5.12
C GLU A 174 -3.20 27.79 4.06
N VAL A 175 -1.89 27.72 4.36
CA VAL A 175 -0.88 27.19 3.44
C VAL A 175 -1.02 25.67 3.28
N LEU A 176 -1.28 24.96 4.39
CA LEU A 176 -1.58 23.54 4.36
C LEU A 176 -2.84 23.27 3.55
N LYS A 177 -3.90 24.03 3.80
CA LYS A 177 -5.18 23.86 3.10
C LYS A 177 -5.05 24.07 1.59
N GLU A 178 -4.39 25.16 1.18
CA GLU A 178 -4.14 25.46 -0.24
C GLU A 178 -3.33 24.34 -0.90
N HIS A 179 -2.32 23.81 -0.19
CA HIS A 179 -1.53 22.71 -0.70
C HIS A 179 -2.37 21.44 -0.89
N MET A 180 -3.17 21.06 0.10
CA MET A 180 -4.04 19.89 0.05
C MET A 180 -5.08 19.99 -1.08
N GLU A 181 -5.69 21.17 -1.24
CA GLU A 181 -6.63 21.45 -2.34
C GLU A 181 -5.95 21.33 -3.71
N THR A 182 -4.75 21.91 -3.85
CA THR A 182 -3.97 21.85 -5.11
C THR A 182 -3.50 20.45 -5.42
N SER A 183 -2.93 19.75 -4.46
CA SER A 183 -2.47 18.36 -4.61
C SER A 183 -3.61 17.45 -5.06
N THR A 184 -4.74 17.54 -4.34
CA THR A 184 -5.94 16.77 -4.69
C THR A 184 -6.47 17.12 -6.08
N ALA A 185 -6.52 18.40 -6.45
CA ALA A 185 -6.96 18.80 -7.80
C ALA A 185 -6.04 18.26 -8.90
N CYS A 186 -4.73 18.22 -8.67
CA CYS A 186 -3.77 17.60 -9.59
C CYS A 186 -4.01 16.09 -9.70
N GLU A 187 -4.21 15.41 -8.58
CA GLU A 187 -4.47 13.98 -8.56
C GLU A 187 -5.81 13.63 -9.23
N LEU A 188 -6.88 14.39 -8.99
CA LEU A 188 -8.17 14.21 -9.67
C LEU A 188 -8.03 14.30 -11.19
N ARG A 189 -7.27 15.29 -11.71
CA ARG A 189 -6.99 15.38 -13.14
C ARG A 189 -6.25 14.14 -13.66
N ARG A 190 -5.30 13.61 -12.87
CA ARG A 190 -4.59 12.37 -13.21
C ARG A 190 -5.54 11.18 -13.20
N ILE A 191 -6.37 11.03 -12.18
CA ILE A 191 -7.34 9.92 -12.06
C ILE A 191 -8.23 9.87 -13.31
N HIS A 192 -8.89 10.98 -13.65
CA HIS A 192 -9.77 11.03 -14.81
C HIS A 192 -9.06 10.78 -16.15
N ALA A 193 -7.76 11.00 -16.22
CA ALA A 193 -6.96 10.67 -17.39
C ALA A 193 -6.58 9.19 -17.49
N VAL A 194 -6.24 8.55 -16.37
CA VAL A 194 -5.56 7.23 -16.35
C VAL A 194 -6.43 6.08 -15.84
N ALA A 195 -7.53 6.35 -15.13
CA ALA A 195 -8.35 5.32 -14.50
C ALA A 195 -8.96 4.38 -15.57
N ASP A 196 -8.61 3.10 -15.43
CA ASP A 196 -9.06 2.02 -16.32
C ASP A 196 -9.06 0.71 -15.51
N PRO A 197 -10.24 0.18 -15.11
CA PRO A 197 -10.33 -1.03 -14.29
C PRO A 197 -9.83 -2.28 -15.02
N ALA A 198 -9.68 -2.24 -16.34
CA ALA A 198 -9.06 -3.34 -17.10
C ALA A 198 -7.54 -3.40 -16.90
N LEU A 199 -6.90 -2.25 -16.58
CA LEU A 199 -5.48 -2.17 -16.26
C LEU A 199 -5.22 -2.39 -14.77
N SER A 200 -6.05 -1.80 -13.91
CA SER A 200 -5.94 -1.94 -12.46
C SER A 200 -7.34 -1.78 -11.84
N PRO A 201 -7.99 -2.87 -11.40
CA PRO A 201 -9.32 -2.81 -10.81
C PRO A 201 -9.34 -2.25 -9.38
N VAL A 202 -8.17 -1.99 -8.81
CA VAL A 202 -8.00 -1.56 -7.42
C VAL A 202 -6.80 -0.63 -7.29
N ILE A 203 -6.93 0.40 -6.44
CA ILE A 203 -5.84 1.30 -6.08
C ILE A 203 -5.67 1.37 -4.56
N LEU A 204 -4.52 1.86 -4.13
CA LEU A 204 -4.21 2.14 -2.75
C LEU A 204 -4.02 3.64 -2.54
N ILE A 205 -4.65 4.20 -1.50
CA ILE A 205 -4.42 5.56 -1.01
C ILE A 205 -3.53 5.43 0.24
N PRO A 206 -2.19 5.54 0.10
CA PRO A 206 -1.28 5.37 1.23
C PRO A 206 -1.02 6.71 1.90
N GLU A 207 -1.47 6.82 3.15
CA GLU A 207 -1.33 8.03 3.97
C GLU A 207 -1.07 7.63 5.42
N ASP A 208 0.20 7.56 5.81
CA ASP A 208 0.59 7.22 7.17
C ASP A 208 0.27 8.37 8.14
N PHE A 209 -0.57 8.10 9.12
CA PHE A 209 -1.00 9.10 10.10
C PHE A 209 -1.13 8.54 11.53
N ALA A 210 -0.71 7.32 11.74
CA ALA A 210 -0.83 6.66 13.04
C ALA A 210 0.49 6.10 13.55
N THR A 211 0.59 6.01 14.87
CA THR A 211 1.63 5.29 15.59
C THR A 211 1.06 4.00 16.18
N LYS A 212 1.89 3.24 16.88
CA LYS A 212 1.45 2.07 17.64
C LYS A 212 0.34 2.41 18.68
N GLN A 213 0.30 3.63 19.19
CA GLN A 213 -0.64 4.07 20.22
C GLN A 213 -1.95 4.64 19.62
N GLY A 214 -1.96 5.02 18.37
CA GLY A 214 -3.12 5.61 17.71
C GLY A 214 -2.74 6.69 16.68
N PRO A 215 -3.76 7.37 16.11
CA PRO A 215 -3.52 8.50 15.22
C PRO A 215 -2.63 9.58 15.84
N ILE A 216 -1.73 10.17 15.03
CA ILE A 216 -0.81 11.24 15.44
C ILE A 216 -1.58 12.54 15.65
N PHE A 217 -2.59 12.76 14.83
CA PHE A 217 -3.38 14.00 14.82
C PHE A 217 -4.74 13.81 15.48
N PRO A 218 -5.29 14.85 16.12
CA PRO A 218 -6.62 14.80 16.71
C PRO A 218 -7.70 14.64 15.64
N PRO A 219 -8.88 14.06 15.99
CA PRO A 219 -9.96 13.80 15.04
C PRO A 219 -10.40 15.05 14.25
N ASP A 220 -10.57 16.20 14.91
CA ASP A 220 -10.99 17.44 14.26
C ASP A 220 -10.00 17.89 13.17
N PHE A 221 -8.71 17.74 13.41
CA PHE A 221 -7.68 18.02 12.42
C PHE A 221 -7.78 17.08 11.21
N LEU A 222 -7.97 15.78 11.45
CA LEU A 222 -8.14 14.81 10.36
C LEU A 222 -9.43 15.07 9.56
N CYS A 223 -10.51 15.49 10.22
CA CYS A 223 -11.75 15.89 9.57
C CYS A 223 -11.59 17.13 8.68
N GLU A 224 -10.67 18.04 9.01
CA GLU A 224 -10.44 19.24 8.22
C GLU A 224 -9.39 19.04 7.11
N TYR A 225 -8.26 18.37 7.43
CA TYR A 225 -7.08 18.37 6.56
C TYR A 225 -6.78 17.02 5.91
N HIS A 226 -7.53 15.96 6.22
CA HIS A 226 -7.25 14.63 5.68
C HIS A 226 -8.46 13.96 5.03
N TYR A 227 -9.50 13.67 5.78
CA TYR A 227 -10.65 12.88 5.32
C TYR A 227 -11.39 13.46 4.10
N PRO A 228 -11.60 14.80 3.96
CA PRO A 228 -12.26 15.34 2.77
C PRO A 228 -11.50 15.07 1.46
N TYR A 229 -10.18 14.98 1.53
CA TYR A 229 -9.33 14.73 0.37
C TYR A 229 -9.32 13.24 0.01
N VAL A 230 -9.26 12.35 1.02
CA VAL A 230 -9.45 10.91 0.80
C VAL A 230 -10.80 10.63 0.13
N ALA A 231 -11.88 11.25 0.60
CA ALA A 231 -13.22 11.07 0.04
C ALA A 231 -13.29 11.49 -1.43
N LYS A 232 -12.66 12.61 -1.81
CA LYS A 232 -12.59 13.06 -3.20
C LYS A 232 -11.87 12.06 -4.10
N LEU A 233 -10.75 11.49 -3.64
CA LEU A 233 -10.00 10.50 -4.40
C LEU A 233 -10.79 9.20 -4.55
N ALA A 234 -11.36 8.67 -3.47
CA ALA A 234 -12.19 7.46 -3.50
C ALA A 234 -13.36 7.61 -4.48
N ALA A 235 -14.10 8.73 -4.40
CA ALA A 235 -15.21 9.01 -5.30
C ALA A 235 -14.76 9.07 -6.77
N ALA A 236 -13.65 9.74 -7.08
CA ALA A 236 -13.14 9.84 -8.43
C ALA A 236 -12.72 8.48 -9.02
N TRP A 237 -12.12 7.60 -8.22
CA TRP A 237 -11.81 6.24 -8.65
C TRP A 237 -13.06 5.40 -8.88
N HIS A 238 -14.07 5.55 -8.02
CA HIS A 238 -15.36 4.87 -8.16
C HIS A 238 -16.12 5.27 -9.43
N GLU A 239 -16.04 6.54 -9.87
CA GLU A 239 -16.63 6.99 -11.14
C GLU A 239 -16.11 6.18 -12.34
N HIS A 240 -14.91 5.60 -12.23
CA HIS A 240 -14.32 4.73 -13.24
C HIS A 240 -14.41 3.23 -12.92
N GLY A 241 -15.14 2.85 -11.87
CA GLY A 241 -15.31 1.45 -11.49
C GLY A 241 -14.07 0.80 -10.85
N VAL A 242 -13.18 1.60 -10.27
CA VAL A 242 -11.98 1.13 -9.59
C VAL A 242 -12.20 1.14 -8.08
N THR A 243 -11.87 0.03 -7.41
CA THR A 243 -11.94 -0.12 -5.95
C THR A 243 -10.84 0.69 -5.27
N ALA A 244 -11.16 1.41 -4.21
CA ALA A 244 -10.22 2.25 -3.47
C ALA A 244 -9.91 1.64 -2.09
N LEU A 245 -8.69 1.13 -1.90
CA LEU A 245 -8.17 0.73 -0.59
C LEU A 245 -7.42 1.88 0.05
N TYR A 246 -7.38 1.89 1.37
CA TYR A 246 -6.63 2.87 2.16
C TYR A 246 -5.51 2.18 2.94
N HIS A 247 -4.36 2.84 3.09
CA HIS A 247 -3.25 2.35 3.89
C HIS A 247 -2.81 3.38 4.92
N SER A 248 -2.51 2.88 6.10
CA SER A 248 -1.67 3.53 7.09
C SER A 248 -0.99 2.46 7.95
N ASP A 249 0.25 2.68 8.31
CA ASP A 249 0.89 1.94 9.39
C ASP A 249 0.30 2.30 10.76
N GLY A 250 0.59 1.49 11.78
CA GLY A 250 0.23 1.72 13.17
C GLY A 250 -1.20 1.33 13.54
N ASN A 251 -1.68 1.89 14.65
CA ASN A 251 -3.02 1.65 15.18
C ASN A 251 -3.99 2.77 14.80
N TRP A 252 -4.65 2.62 13.69
CA TRP A 252 -5.70 3.56 13.24
C TRP A 252 -7.12 3.01 13.43
N LYS A 253 -7.30 2.01 14.31
CA LYS A 253 -8.62 1.36 14.54
C LYS A 253 -9.74 2.37 14.84
N LYS A 254 -9.43 3.43 15.58
CA LYS A 254 -10.41 4.49 15.91
C LYS A 254 -10.85 5.33 14.72
N ALA A 255 -10.04 5.40 13.66
CA ALA A 255 -10.34 6.16 12.45
C ALA A 255 -11.15 5.35 11.40
N ILE A 256 -11.34 4.04 11.60
CA ILE A 256 -12.08 3.19 10.65
C ILE A 256 -13.47 3.75 10.31
N PRO A 257 -14.31 4.19 11.27
CA PRO A 257 -15.62 4.74 10.93
C PRO A 257 -15.56 5.95 9.99
N ASP A 258 -14.61 6.86 10.22
CA ASP A 258 -14.45 8.08 9.43
C ASP A 258 -13.89 7.77 8.05
N LEU A 259 -12.88 6.90 7.95
CA LEU A 259 -12.33 6.44 6.68
C LEU A 259 -13.38 5.71 5.83
N ARG A 260 -14.24 4.90 6.45
CA ARG A 260 -15.40 4.31 5.77
C ARG A 260 -16.36 5.36 5.24
N ALA A 261 -16.62 6.41 6.02
CA ALA A 261 -17.46 7.52 5.59
C ALA A 261 -16.85 8.29 4.41
N CYS A 262 -15.52 8.25 4.23
CA CYS A 262 -14.84 8.75 3.04
C CYS A 262 -15.10 7.90 1.78
N GLY A 263 -15.72 6.74 1.91
CA GLY A 263 -16.06 5.88 0.78
C GLY A 263 -14.95 4.90 0.37
N VAL A 264 -13.90 4.69 1.18
CA VAL A 264 -12.91 3.64 0.87
C VAL A 264 -13.55 2.25 1.03
N ASP A 265 -13.16 1.30 0.17
CA ASP A 265 -13.73 -0.04 0.12
C ASP A 265 -13.02 -1.03 1.05
N GLY A 266 -11.83 -0.68 1.52
CA GLY A 266 -11.03 -1.58 2.36
C GLY A 266 -9.70 -0.99 2.78
N PHE A 267 -8.89 -1.83 3.42
CA PHE A 267 -7.70 -1.40 4.13
C PHE A 267 -6.50 -2.35 3.94
N TYR A 268 -5.34 -1.76 3.87
CA TYR A 268 -4.00 -2.34 3.95
C TYR A 268 -3.10 -1.31 4.67
N CYS A 269 -2.08 -1.58 5.50
CA CYS A 269 -1.71 -2.87 6.05
C CYS A 269 -2.31 -3.00 7.47
N LEU A 270 -2.30 -4.22 8.00
CA LEU A 270 -2.80 -4.50 9.35
C LEU A 270 -1.65 -5.05 10.19
N GLU A 271 -1.26 -4.31 11.22
CA GLU A 271 -0.17 -4.66 12.13
C GLU A 271 -0.71 -5.27 13.43
N PRO A 272 -0.67 -6.60 13.60
CA PRO A 272 -1.19 -7.24 14.83
C PRO A 272 -0.50 -6.75 16.11
N ASN A 273 0.80 -6.45 16.04
CA ASN A 273 1.57 -5.90 17.15
C ASN A 273 1.19 -4.46 17.53
N CYS A 274 0.39 -3.79 16.68
CA CYS A 274 -0.26 -2.51 16.94
C CYS A 274 -1.75 -2.68 17.34
N GLY A 275 -2.24 -3.92 17.50
CA GLY A 275 -3.62 -4.22 17.86
C GLY A 275 -4.59 -4.25 16.67
N MET A 276 -4.08 -4.38 15.43
CA MET A 276 -4.87 -4.47 14.21
C MET A 276 -5.03 -5.92 13.76
N ASP A 277 -5.75 -6.76 14.56
CA ASP A 277 -6.00 -8.16 14.20
C ASP A 277 -7.03 -8.26 13.06
N ILE A 278 -6.65 -8.90 11.95
CA ILE A 278 -7.48 -9.01 10.76
C ILE A 278 -8.77 -9.81 11.01
N VAL A 279 -8.75 -10.78 11.93
CA VAL A 279 -9.95 -11.58 12.26
C VAL A 279 -10.96 -10.71 13.01
N GLU A 280 -10.49 -9.95 14.01
CA GLU A 280 -11.34 -8.99 14.73
C GLU A 280 -11.95 -7.98 13.75
N LEU A 281 -11.11 -7.37 12.91
CA LEU A 281 -11.51 -6.30 12.01
C LEU A 281 -12.49 -6.78 10.92
N LYS A 282 -12.21 -7.91 10.26
CA LYS A 282 -13.10 -8.43 9.23
C LYS A 282 -14.44 -8.90 9.81
N ASN A 283 -14.45 -9.45 11.01
CA ASN A 283 -15.69 -9.85 11.67
C ASN A 283 -16.52 -8.64 12.15
N ALA A 284 -15.87 -7.54 12.55
CA ALA A 284 -16.54 -6.30 12.93
C ALA A 284 -17.07 -5.52 11.71
N TRP A 285 -16.36 -5.55 10.58
CA TRP A 285 -16.74 -4.86 9.34
C TRP A 285 -16.63 -5.80 8.13
N PRO A 286 -17.56 -6.78 8.01
CA PRO A 286 -17.47 -7.82 6.97
C PRO A 286 -17.67 -7.29 5.55
N GLN A 287 -18.23 -6.09 5.39
CA GLN A 287 -18.41 -5.42 4.10
C GLN A 287 -17.15 -4.73 3.57
N MET A 288 -16.10 -4.62 4.39
CA MET A 288 -14.83 -4.02 3.97
C MET A 288 -13.86 -5.10 3.47
N VAL A 289 -13.00 -4.71 2.54
CA VAL A 289 -11.86 -5.53 2.12
C VAL A 289 -10.69 -5.34 3.08
N TRP A 290 -10.07 -6.42 3.51
CA TRP A 290 -8.96 -6.42 4.46
C TRP A 290 -7.74 -7.10 3.87
N ALA A 291 -6.58 -6.45 3.95
CA ALA A 291 -5.32 -7.02 3.51
C ALA A 291 -4.22 -6.78 4.56
N GLY A 292 -3.39 -7.78 4.82
CA GLY A 292 -2.35 -7.72 5.86
C GLY A 292 -2.53 -8.78 6.93
N GLY A 293 -2.11 -8.45 8.14
CA GLY A 293 -2.36 -9.24 9.35
C GLY A 293 -1.34 -10.35 9.65
N VAL A 294 -0.51 -10.76 8.71
CA VAL A 294 0.62 -11.66 9.02
C VAL A 294 1.77 -10.79 9.53
N ASP A 295 2.00 -10.81 10.84
CA ASP A 295 2.97 -9.92 11.50
C ASP A 295 4.35 -10.01 10.87
N GLY A 296 4.86 -8.86 10.38
CA GLY A 296 6.11 -8.76 9.65
C GLY A 296 7.35 -8.96 10.54
N VAL A 297 7.28 -8.54 11.80
CA VAL A 297 8.43 -8.52 12.70
C VAL A 297 8.42 -9.73 13.66
N ASP A 298 7.38 -9.89 14.46
CA ASP A 298 7.39 -10.93 15.50
C ASP A 298 7.15 -12.33 14.94
N LEU A 299 6.43 -12.42 13.80
CA LEU A 299 6.14 -13.70 13.16
C LEU A 299 6.99 -13.96 11.91
N MET A 300 6.98 -13.03 10.92
CA MET A 300 7.69 -13.27 9.65
C MET A 300 9.21 -13.25 9.81
N GLU A 301 9.77 -12.36 10.63
CA GLU A 301 11.23 -12.31 10.87
C GLU A 301 11.70 -13.34 11.89
N ARG A 302 10.96 -13.50 13.01
CA ARG A 302 11.42 -14.22 14.21
C ARG A 302 10.72 -15.55 14.45
N GLY A 303 9.56 -15.76 13.84
CA GLY A 303 8.79 -16.98 13.95
C GLY A 303 9.32 -18.13 13.10
N THR A 304 8.70 -19.29 13.24
CA THR A 304 8.98 -20.47 12.43
C THR A 304 8.00 -20.62 11.27
N PRO A 305 8.36 -21.34 10.19
CA PRO A 305 7.45 -21.65 9.08
C PRO A 305 6.12 -22.29 9.53
N ALA A 306 6.17 -23.11 10.58
CA ALA A 306 4.97 -23.75 11.14
C ALA A 306 4.03 -22.74 11.80
N GLN A 307 4.58 -21.76 12.52
CA GLN A 307 3.80 -20.67 13.14
C GLN A 307 3.19 -19.77 12.06
N VAL A 308 3.95 -19.39 11.01
CA VAL A 308 3.45 -18.60 9.88
C VAL A 308 2.27 -19.31 9.19
N LYS A 309 2.42 -20.61 8.88
CA LYS A 309 1.32 -21.40 8.32
C LYS A 309 0.09 -21.46 9.22
N ALA A 310 0.31 -21.64 10.52
CA ALA A 310 -0.78 -21.70 11.50
C ALA A 310 -1.58 -20.39 11.53
N GLU A 311 -0.88 -19.26 11.49
CA GLU A 311 -1.51 -17.92 11.52
C GLU A 311 -2.28 -17.61 10.23
N VAL A 312 -1.71 -17.88 9.06
CA VAL A 312 -2.42 -17.72 7.78
C VAL A 312 -3.68 -18.59 7.74
N ARG A 313 -3.59 -19.86 8.20
CA ARG A 313 -4.76 -20.74 8.29
C ARG A 313 -5.79 -20.24 9.28
N ARG A 314 -5.38 -19.64 10.41
CA ARG A 314 -6.26 -18.98 11.39
C ARG A 314 -7.05 -17.85 10.70
N HIS A 315 -6.35 -16.95 10.00
CA HIS A 315 -6.97 -15.85 9.27
C HIS A 315 -8.02 -16.38 8.28
N ILE A 316 -7.64 -17.30 7.40
CA ILE A 316 -8.55 -17.84 6.37
C ILE A 316 -9.78 -18.50 6.99
N ARG A 317 -9.59 -19.31 8.04
CA ARG A 317 -10.68 -20.07 8.68
C ARG A 317 -11.63 -19.15 9.47
N GLU A 318 -11.08 -18.27 10.31
CA GLU A 318 -11.87 -17.48 11.26
C GLU A 318 -12.55 -16.28 10.61
N THR A 319 -12.06 -15.81 9.45
CA THR A 319 -12.72 -14.81 8.63
C THR A 319 -13.65 -15.41 7.57
N GLN A 320 -13.67 -16.73 7.41
CA GLN A 320 -14.39 -17.43 6.35
C GLN A 320 -14.01 -16.89 4.95
N ALA A 321 -12.73 -16.55 4.74
CA ALA A 321 -12.27 -15.85 3.55
C ALA A 321 -12.57 -16.57 2.23
N LEU A 322 -12.59 -17.91 2.24
CA LEU A 322 -12.87 -18.68 1.03
C LEU A 322 -14.35 -18.59 0.63
N GLU A 323 -15.25 -18.51 1.61
CA GLU A 323 -16.70 -18.44 1.42
C GLU A 323 -17.19 -17.03 1.11
N THR A 324 -16.59 -16.03 1.76
CA THR A 324 -17.09 -14.65 1.74
C THR A 324 -16.23 -13.69 0.93
N GLY A 325 -15.01 -14.08 0.50
CA GLY A 325 -14.07 -13.12 -0.07
C GLY A 325 -13.68 -12.01 0.91
N GLY A 326 -13.37 -10.83 0.40
CA GLY A 326 -13.10 -9.64 1.21
C GLY A 326 -11.83 -9.70 2.06
N MET A 327 -10.91 -10.65 1.78
CA MET A 327 -9.64 -10.75 2.51
C MET A 327 -8.51 -11.20 1.58
N PHE A 328 -7.40 -10.48 1.65
CA PHE A 328 -6.12 -10.89 1.07
C PHE A 328 -5.18 -11.32 2.19
N VAL A 329 -4.51 -12.45 2.02
CA VAL A 329 -3.33 -12.75 2.83
C VAL A 329 -2.22 -11.80 2.42
N ALA A 330 -1.63 -11.11 3.38
CA ALA A 330 -0.47 -10.26 3.17
C ALA A 330 0.32 -10.16 4.48
N SER A 331 1.61 -9.85 4.40
CA SER A 331 2.36 -9.40 5.55
C SER A 331 1.80 -8.05 6.07
N SER A 332 2.15 -7.69 7.30
CA SER A 332 1.75 -6.40 7.87
C SER A 332 2.63 -5.23 7.39
N SER A 333 3.50 -5.49 6.43
CA SER A 333 4.41 -4.54 5.81
C SER A 333 4.92 -5.15 4.49
N GLU A 334 6.03 -4.65 3.93
CA GLU A 334 6.72 -5.31 2.82
C GLU A 334 7.51 -6.55 3.30
N ILE A 335 7.92 -7.38 2.36
CA ILE A 335 8.83 -8.50 2.65
C ILE A 335 10.25 -7.98 2.84
N ASN A 336 10.57 -7.61 4.07
CA ASN A 336 11.82 -6.98 4.50
C ASN A 336 13.03 -7.92 4.47
N PRO A 337 14.26 -7.40 4.34
CA PRO A 337 15.48 -8.21 4.29
C PRO A 337 15.69 -9.18 5.47
N PRO A 338 15.29 -8.86 6.75
CA PRO A 338 15.39 -9.80 7.84
C PRO A 338 14.51 -11.06 7.71
N ILE A 339 13.43 -11.02 6.95
CA ILE A 339 12.49 -12.15 6.81
C ILE A 339 13.19 -13.36 6.14
N PRO A 340 13.22 -14.53 6.80
CA PRO A 340 13.76 -15.75 6.21
C PRO A 340 12.93 -16.22 5.00
N PRO A 341 13.56 -16.67 3.90
CA PRO A 341 12.84 -17.16 2.73
C PRO A 341 11.85 -18.29 3.03
N GLU A 342 12.16 -19.15 3.98
CA GLU A 342 11.29 -20.24 4.43
C GLU A 342 10.00 -19.75 5.06
N ASN A 343 10.01 -18.61 5.75
CA ASN A 343 8.80 -18.01 6.33
C ASN A 343 7.91 -17.40 5.24
N PHE A 344 8.48 -16.70 4.26
CA PHE A 344 7.72 -16.24 3.10
C PHE A 344 7.14 -17.41 2.30
N ARG A 345 7.92 -18.47 2.08
CA ARG A 345 7.43 -19.70 1.42
C ARG A 345 6.27 -20.32 2.19
N ALA A 346 6.36 -20.39 3.51
CA ALA A 346 5.30 -20.91 4.39
C ALA A 346 3.99 -20.12 4.26
N MET A 347 4.09 -18.77 4.19
CA MET A 347 2.93 -17.90 3.98
C MET A 347 2.29 -18.15 2.61
N VAL A 348 3.08 -18.20 1.53
CA VAL A 348 2.60 -18.51 0.17
C VAL A 348 1.92 -19.86 0.10
N GLU A 349 2.52 -20.90 0.69
CA GLU A 349 1.96 -22.27 0.70
C GLU A 349 0.63 -22.31 1.43
N ALA A 350 0.54 -21.68 2.62
CA ALA A 350 -0.71 -21.65 3.39
C ALA A 350 -1.82 -20.86 2.68
N ALA A 351 -1.51 -19.73 2.04
CA ALA A 351 -2.47 -18.95 1.26
C ALA A 351 -3.02 -19.74 0.05
N ARG A 352 -2.24 -20.71 -0.46
CA ARG A 352 -2.63 -21.57 -1.59
C ARG A 352 -3.45 -22.78 -1.20
N GLU A 353 -3.63 -23.04 0.07
CA GLU A 353 -4.50 -24.11 0.54
C GLU A 353 -5.95 -23.76 0.17
N GLY A 354 -6.51 -24.53 -0.75
CA GLY A 354 -7.88 -24.38 -1.21
C GLY A 354 -8.89 -25.02 -0.27
N ARG A 355 -10.16 -24.91 -0.61
CA ARG A 355 -11.24 -25.63 0.07
C ARG A 355 -10.93 -27.12 0.08
N SER A 356 -10.66 -27.68 1.25
CA SER A 356 -10.63 -29.13 1.37
C SER A 356 -12.00 -29.68 0.96
N ARG A 357 -12.04 -30.69 0.08
CA ARG A 357 -13.27 -31.46 -0.14
C ARG A 357 -13.72 -31.95 1.23
N ARG A 358 -14.80 -31.40 1.79
CA ARG A 358 -15.48 -32.05 2.89
C ARG A 358 -15.77 -33.47 2.39
N GLN A 359 -15.21 -34.46 3.05
CA GLN A 359 -15.68 -35.81 2.88
C GLN A 359 -17.18 -35.78 3.22
N THR A 360 -18.02 -35.89 2.17
CA THR A 360 -19.44 -36.14 2.31
C THR A 360 -19.64 -37.57 2.79
#